data_b1285969f0e3c6d133e13a00ce6dcc55
#
_entry.id   b1285969f0e3c6d133e13a00ce6dcc55
#
_cell.length_a   1.000
_cell.length_b   1.000
_cell.length_c   1.000
_cell.angle_alpha   90.00
_cell.angle_beta   90.00
_cell.angle_gamma   90.00
#
_symmetry.space_group_name_H-M   'P 1'
#
loop_
_entity.id
_entity.type
_entity.pdbx_description
1 polymer ?
#
loop_
_entity_poly.entity_id
_entity_poly.type
_entity_poly.pdbx_seq_one_letter_code
_entity_poly.pdbx_strand_id
1 'polypeptide(L)'
;MLDRHYEVALFERFRASGDARAADEIVRASLPSVVMIAQRYRRYGLREGELVAEGNFGLVRALTKFDPSRGNRFMTYATYWIRAYVIDYVIRSWSLVGGGSGALRSRLFFKLRRERARV
;
A
#
# COMPACT_ATOMS: atom_id res chain seq x y z
N MET A 1 7.86 9.11 -12.34
CA MET A 1 6.47 9.39 -11.91
C MET A 1 5.65 9.81 -13.12
N LEU A 2 4.42 9.36 -13.21
CA LEU A 2 3.56 9.68 -14.33
C LEU A 2 3.04 11.12 -14.24
N ASP A 3 2.99 11.82 -15.36
CA ASP A 3 2.32 13.10 -15.46
C ASP A 3 0.82 12.95 -15.20
N ARG A 4 0.19 13.95 -14.62
CA ARG A 4 -1.21 13.90 -14.24
C ARG A 4 -2.15 13.59 -15.43
N HIS A 5 -1.95 14.28 -16.55
CA HIS A 5 -2.76 14.04 -17.74
C HIS A 5 -2.60 12.64 -18.29
N TYR A 6 -1.38 12.14 -18.28
CA TYR A 6 -1.08 10.81 -18.73
C TYR A 6 -1.68 9.74 -17.81
N GLU A 7 -1.59 9.98 -16.52
CA GLU A 7 -2.19 9.09 -15.51
C GLU A 7 -3.69 8.98 -15.70
N VAL A 8 -4.38 10.11 -15.88
CA VAL A 8 -5.83 10.13 -16.13
C VAL A 8 -6.16 9.35 -17.38
N ALA A 9 -5.40 9.56 -18.47
CA ALA A 9 -5.61 8.85 -19.72
C ALA A 9 -5.44 7.33 -19.57
N LEU A 10 -4.45 6.89 -18.77
CA LEU A 10 -4.26 5.46 -18.50
C LEU A 10 -5.43 4.87 -17.75
N PHE A 11 -5.96 5.57 -16.73
CA PHE A 11 -7.12 5.10 -15.98
C PHE A 11 -8.38 5.06 -16.83
N GLU A 12 -8.57 6.04 -17.70
CA GLU A 12 -9.72 6.03 -18.61
C GLU A 12 -9.69 4.82 -19.53
N ARG A 13 -8.52 4.50 -20.10
CA ARG A 13 -8.38 3.30 -20.94
C ARG A 13 -8.61 2.03 -20.16
N PHE A 14 -8.09 1.96 -18.94
CA PHE A 14 -8.25 0.80 -18.07
C PHE A 14 -9.73 0.58 -17.73
N ARG A 15 -10.42 1.63 -17.35
CA ARG A 15 -11.84 1.52 -16.97
C ARG A 15 -12.76 1.26 -18.15
N ALA A 16 -12.48 1.88 -19.29
CA ALA A 16 -13.36 1.77 -20.46
C ALA A 16 -13.28 0.40 -21.12
N SER A 17 -12.09 -0.19 -21.19
CA SER A 17 -11.86 -1.42 -21.98
C SER A 17 -11.13 -2.53 -21.21
N GLY A 18 -10.77 -2.29 -19.94
CA GLY A 18 -9.96 -3.25 -19.20
C GLY A 18 -8.55 -3.38 -19.74
N ASP A 19 -7.99 -2.31 -20.31
CA ASP A 19 -6.68 -2.33 -20.94
C ASP A 19 -5.59 -2.74 -19.97
N ALA A 20 -5.11 -3.98 -20.11
CA ALA A 20 -4.10 -4.55 -19.24
C ALA A 20 -2.76 -3.81 -19.34
N ARG A 21 -2.44 -3.24 -20.49
CA ARG A 21 -1.20 -2.48 -20.65
C ARG A 21 -1.23 -1.18 -19.87
N ALA A 22 -2.40 -0.52 -19.84
CA ALA A 22 -2.58 0.69 -19.06
C ALA A 22 -2.43 0.39 -17.57
N ALA A 23 -3.05 -0.67 -17.08
CA ALA A 23 -2.94 -1.09 -15.70
C ALA A 23 -1.49 -1.45 -15.35
N ASP A 24 -0.79 -2.17 -16.22
CA ASP A 24 0.59 -2.56 -16.01
C ASP A 24 1.52 -1.34 -15.89
N GLU A 25 1.31 -0.36 -16.72
CA GLU A 25 2.13 0.85 -16.69
C GLU A 25 1.93 1.63 -15.39
N ILE A 26 0.70 1.72 -14.90
CA ILE A 26 0.40 2.37 -13.62
C ILE A 26 1.07 1.60 -12.48
N VAL A 27 0.97 0.29 -12.48
CA VAL A 27 1.58 -0.57 -11.45
C VAL A 27 3.09 -0.38 -11.44
N ARG A 28 3.74 -0.47 -12.61
CA ARG A 28 5.19 -0.34 -12.69
C ARG A 28 5.69 1.01 -12.19
N ALA A 29 4.98 2.08 -12.51
CA ALA A 29 5.32 3.41 -12.04
C ALA A 29 5.18 3.54 -10.52
N SER A 30 4.35 2.70 -9.90
CA SER A 30 4.02 2.76 -8.48
C SER A 30 4.91 1.86 -7.61
N LEU A 31 5.57 0.85 -8.19
CA LEU A 31 6.35 -0.11 -7.42
C LEU A 31 7.42 0.50 -6.52
N PRO A 32 8.20 1.50 -6.98
CA PRO A 32 9.19 2.12 -6.08
C PRO A 32 8.57 2.72 -4.84
N SER A 33 7.37 3.28 -4.95
CA SER A 33 6.67 3.85 -3.80
C SER A 33 6.20 2.77 -2.84
N VAL A 34 5.77 1.62 -3.35
CA VAL A 34 5.39 0.48 -2.52
C VAL A 34 6.58 0.02 -1.68
N VAL A 35 7.75 -0.11 -2.32
CA VAL A 35 8.97 -0.51 -1.62
C VAL A 35 9.32 0.50 -0.53
N MET A 36 9.25 1.78 -0.84
CA MET A 36 9.57 2.84 0.10
C MET A 36 8.65 2.82 1.32
N ILE A 37 7.36 2.61 1.10
CA ILE A 37 6.38 2.52 2.19
C ILE A 37 6.65 1.28 3.02
N ALA A 38 6.86 0.12 2.38
CA ALA A 38 7.12 -1.14 3.08
C ALA A 38 8.36 -1.03 3.98
N GLN A 39 9.41 -0.37 3.50
CA GLN A 39 10.65 -0.22 4.26
C GLN A 39 10.47 0.51 5.59
N ARG A 40 9.46 1.34 5.72
CA ARG A 40 9.17 2.02 6.98
C ARG A 40 8.76 1.07 8.10
N TYR A 41 8.36 -0.15 7.74
CA TYR A 41 7.89 -1.15 8.70
C TYR A 41 8.90 -2.26 8.95
N ARG A 42 10.14 -2.14 8.46
CA ARG A 42 11.20 -3.14 8.69
C ARG A 42 11.52 -3.33 10.16
N ARG A 43 11.36 -2.28 10.95
CA ARG A 43 11.65 -2.32 12.39
C ARG A 43 10.79 -3.32 13.15
N TYR A 44 9.73 -3.82 12.54
CA TYR A 44 8.85 -4.80 13.16
C TYR A 44 9.36 -6.24 13.00
N GLY A 45 10.52 -6.43 12.38
CA GLY A 45 11.19 -7.73 12.31
C GLY A 45 10.71 -8.68 11.23
N LEU A 46 9.87 -8.21 10.31
CA LEU A 46 9.39 -9.02 9.21
C LEU A 46 10.25 -8.82 7.96
N ARG A 47 10.23 -9.79 7.06
CA ARG A 47 11.03 -9.74 5.84
C ARG A 47 10.50 -8.65 4.92
N GLU A 48 11.42 -7.87 4.35
CA GLU A 48 11.04 -6.79 3.44
C GLU A 48 10.23 -7.30 2.25
N GLY A 49 10.62 -8.45 1.68
CA GLY A 49 9.89 -9.03 0.54
C GLY A 49 8.44 -9.34 0.86
N GLU A 50 8.15 -9.79 2.09
CA GLU A 50 6.79 -10.06 2.53
C GLU A 50 6.00 -8.75 2.70
N LEU A 51 6.64 -7.72 3.24
CA LEU A 51 6.02 -6.41 3.39
C LEU A 51 5.69 -5.80 2.04
N VAL A 52 6.62 -5.90 1.08
CA VAL A 52 6.40 -5.42 -0.28
C VAL A 52 5.26 -6.18 -0.96
N ALA A 53 5.21 -7.50 -0.79
CA ALA A 53 4.14 -8.32 -1.37
C ALA A 53 2.77 -7.88 -0.85
N GLU A 54 2.65 -7.62 0.46
CA GLU A 54 1.40 -7.13 1.04
C GLU A 54 1.06 -5.73 0.53
N GLY A 55 2.08 -4.88 0.40
CA GLY A 55 1.90 -3.54 -0.18
C GLY A 55 1.40 -3.61 -1.61
N ASN A 56 1.88 -4.57 -2.39
CA ASN A 56 1.43 -4.77 -3.77
C ASN A 56 -0.05 -5.18 -3.83
N PHE A 57 -0.53 -5.98 -2.89
CA PHE A 57 -1.97 -6.27 -2.80
C PHE A 57 -2.76 -4.99 -2.55
N GLY A 58 -2.27 -4.12 -1.68
CA GLY A 58 -2.90 -2.82 -1.45
C GLY A 58 -2.91 -1.95 -2.70
N LEU A 59 -1.82 -1.96 -3.45
CA LEU A 59 -1.72 -1.23 -4.71
C LEU A 59 -2.78 -1.70 -5.72
N VAL A 60 -2.92 -3.02 -5.88
CA VAL A 60 -3.92 -3.59 -6.80
C VAL A 60 -5.33 -3.21 -6.35
N ARG A 61 -5.58 -3.24 -5.06
CA ARG A 61 -6.88 -2.83 -4.51
C ARG A 61 -7.17 -1.37 -4.84
N ALA A 62 -6.18 -0.51 -4.67
CA ALA A 62 -6.32 0.91 -5.01
C ALA A 62 -6.60 1.09 -6.50
N LEU A 63 -5.90 0.32 -7.35
CA LEU A 63 -6.08 0.38 -8.80
C LEU A 63 -7.53 0.10 -9.20
N THR A 64 -8.15 -0.88 -8.58
CA THR A 64 -9.53 -1.26 -8.91
C THR A 64 -10.57 -0.27 -8.37
N LYS A 65 -10.23 0.49 -7.35
CA LYS A 65 -11.19 1.39 -6.69
C LYS A 65 -11.00 2.87 -6.98
N PHE A 66 -9.87 3.23 -7.58
CA PHE A 66 -9.57 4.64 -7.81
C PHE A 66 -10.48 5.27 -8.88
N ASP A 67 -10.95 6.45 -8.58
CA ASP A 67 -11.74 7.25 -9.51
C ASP A 67 -10.97 8.52 -9.88
N PRO A 68 -10.40 8.59 -11.10
CA PRO A 68 -9.60 9.75 -11.51
C PRO A 68 -10.41 11.04 -11.62
N SER A 69 -11.74 10.94 -11.74
CA SER A 69 -12.61 12.12 -11.88
C SER A 69 -12.69 12.95 -10.59
N ARG A 70 -12.24 12.40 -9.46
CA ARG A 70 -12.28 13.11 -8.17
C ARG A 70 -11.14 14.11 -7.98
N GLY A 71 -10.23 14.21 -8.94
CA GLY A 71 -9.16 15.20 -8.91
C GLY A 71 -7.93 14.85 -8.08
N ASN A 72 -7.91 13.69 -7.43
CA ASN A 72 -6.75 13.23 -6.66
C ASN A 72 -5.75 12.52 -7.56
N ARG A 73 -4.48 12.55 -7.17
CA ARG A 73 -3.47 11.72 -7.80
C ARG A 73 -3.61 10.30 -7.30
N PHE A 74 -3.34 9.35 -8.19
CA PHE A 74 -3.46 7.93 -7.84
C PHE A 74 -2.58 7.57 -6.63
N MET A 75 -1.32 7.98 -6.60
CA MET A 75 -0.42 7.58 -5.51
C MET A 75 -0.85 8.14 -4.15
N THR A 76 -1.47 9.32 -4.12
CA THR A 76 -2.01 9.86 -2.89
C THR A 76 -3.08 8.92 -2.32
N TYR A 77 -3.97 8.45 -3.19
CA TYR A 77 -5.02 7.49 -2.82
C TYR A 77 -4.44 6.12 -2.48
N ALA A 78 -3.54 5.63 -3.33
CA ALA A 78 -2.97 4.28 -3.18
C ALA A 78 -2.15 4.13 -1.90
N THR A 79 -1.51 5.20 -1.44
CA THR A 79 -0.71 5.17 -0.21
C THR A 79 -1.52 4.65 0.99
N TYR A 80 -2.79 5.06 1.10
CA TYR A 80 -3.65 4.59 2.19
C TYR A 80 -3.87 3.08 2.11
N TRP A 81 -4.13 2.57 0.90
CA TRP A 81 -4.34 1.14 0.70
C TRP A 81 -3.07 0.33 0.96
N ILE A 82 -1.94 0.81 0.45
CA ILE A 82 -0.66 0.14 0.63
C ILE A 82 -0.32 0.05 2.12
N ARG A 83 -0.43 1.17 2.83
CA ARG A 83 -0.16 1.19 4.27
C ARG A 83 -1.10 0.29 5.04
N ALA A 84 -2.38 0.31 4.70
CA ALA A 84 -3.37 -0.52 5.37
C ALA A 84 -3.02 -2.01 5.26
N TYR A 85 -2.65 -2.47 4.08
CA TYR A 85 -2.29 -3.87 3.87
C TYR A 85 -1.01 -4.25 4.61
N VAL A 86 0.01 -3.39 4.55
CA VAL A 86 1.28 -3.66 5.23
C VAL A 86 1.07 -3.70 6.74
N ILE A 87 0.37 -2.72 7.29
CA ILE A 87 0.13 -2.64 8.74
C ILE A 87 -0.69 -3.84 9.21
N ASP A 88 -1.74 -4.22 8.48
CA ASP A 88 -2.56 -5.38 8.83
C ASP A 88 -1.73 -6.66 8.84
N TYR A 89 -0.81 -6.80 7.90
CA TYR A 89 0.08 -7.95 7.87
C TYR A 89 0.99 -8.00 9.10
N VAL A 90 1.57 -6.86 9.48
CA VAL A 90 2.42 -6.78 10.67
C VAL A 90 1.62 -7.12 11.92
N ILE A 91 0.43 -6.56 12.06
CA ILE A 91 -0.45 -6.84 13.22
C ILE A 91 -0.77 -8.32 13.33
N ARG A 92 -1.16 -8.96 12.21
CA ARG A 92 -1.48 -10.39 12.21
C ARG A 92 -0.26 -11.23 12.61
N SER A 93 0.90 -10.90 12.04
CA SER A 93 2.14 -11.64 12.32
C SER A 93 2.54 -11.53 13.79
N TRP A 94 2.42 -10.36 14.37
CA TRP A 94 2.75 -10.14 15.77
C TRP A 94 1.76 -10.81 16.71
N SER A 95 0.48 -10.81 16.35
CA SER A 95 -0.54 -11.47 17.17
C SER A 95 -0.32 -12.96 17.25
N LEU A 96 0.07 -13.59 16.11
CA LEU A 96 0.31 -15.03 16.06
C LEU A 96 1.49 -15.48 16.92
N VAL A 97 2.51 -14.63 17.08
CA VAL A 97 3.71 -14.97 17.85
C VAL A 97 3.71 -14.32 19.24
N GLY A 98 2.55 -13.92 19.74
CA GLY A 98 2.46 -13.30 21.06
C GLY A 98 3.10 -11.93 21.12
N GLY A 99 2.83 -11.09 20.15
CA GLY A 99 3.50 -9.80 19.91
C GLY A 99 3.40 -8.76 21.00
N GLY A 100 2.89 -9.07 22.16
CA GLY A 100 2.80 -8.13 23.28
C GLY A 100 3.87 -8.30 24.35
N SER A 101 4.81 -9.24 24.18
CA SER A 101 5.84 -9.48 25.19
C SER A 101 6.92 -8.39 25.16
N GLY A 102 7.26 -7.86 26.34
CA GLY A 102 8.25 -6.80 26.45
C GLY A 102 7.69 -5.41 26.22
N ALA A 103 8.21 -4.44 26.99
CA ALA A 103 7.69 -3.07 26.97
C ALA A 103 7.86 -2.39 25.62
N LEU A 104 9.02 -2.58 24.96
CA LEU A 104 9.27 -1.97 23.65
C LEU A 104 8.33 -2.54 22.60
N ARG A 105 8.16 -3.86 22.61
CA ARG A 105 7.31 -4.54 21.65
C ARG A 105 5.84 -4.15 21.82
N SER A 106 5.39 -4.01 23.05
CA SER A 106 4.04 -3.54 23.35
C SER A 106 3.80 -2.12 22.83
N ARG A 107 4.77 -1.24 23.05
CA ARG A 107 4.66 0.15 22.57
C ARG A 107 4.61 0.21 21.04
N LEU A 108 5.43 -0.58 20.37
CA LEU A 108 5.41 -0.64 18.91
C LEU A 108 4.09 -1.18 18.40
N PHE A 109 3.54 -2.20 19.07
CA PHE A 109 2.26 -2.80 18.70
C PHE A 109 1.12 -1.78 18.81
N PHE A 110 1.03 -1.06 19.93
CA PHE A 110 0.00 -0.06 20.13
C PHE A 110 0.15 1.12 19.17
N LYS A 111 1.38 1.54 18.92
CA LYS A 111 1.64 2.59 17.93
C LYS A 111 1.15 2.18 16.55
N LEU A 112 1.41 0.93 16.18
CA LEU A 112 0.99 0.38 14.91
C LEU A 112 -0.53 0.35 14.78
N ARG A 113 -1.23 -0.06 15.82
CA ARG A 113 -2.68 -0.09 15.82
C ARG A 113 -3.28 1.30 15.70
N ARG A 114 -2.69 2.28 16.36
CA ARG A 114 -3.13 3.67 16.22
C ARG A 114 -2.93 4.17 14.80
N GLU A 115 -1.79 3.85 14.21
CA GLU A 115 -1.50 4.22 12.84
C GLU A 115 -2.48 3.59 11.86
N ARG A 116 -2.83 2.31 12.08
CA ARG A 116 -3.82 1.62 11.24
C ARG A 116 -5.20 2.27 11.33
N ALA A 117 -5.59 2.72 12.49
CA ALA A 117 -6.88 3.37 12.68
C ALA A 117 -7.00 4.70 11.92
N ARG A 118 -5.88 5.33 11.57
CA ARG A 118 -5.85 6.58 10.81
C ARG A 118 -5.86 6.39 9.29
N VAL A 119 -5.70 5.18 8.84
CA VAL A 119 -5.63 4.89 7.39
C VAL A 119 -7.00 4.78 6.72
#